data_73c8f6748b0dfa25bd511a96572438e6
#
_entry.id   73c8f6748b0dfa25bd511a96572438e6
#
_cell.length_a   1.000
_cell.length_b   1.000
_cell.length_c   1.000
_cell.angle_alpha   90.00
_cell.angle_beta   90.00
_cell.angle_gamma   90.00
#
_symmetry.space_group_name_H-M   'P 1'
#
loop_
_entity.id
_entity.type
_entity.pdbx_description
1 polymer ?
#
loop_
_entity_poly.entity_id
_entity_poly.type
_entity_poly.pdbx_seq_one_letter_code
_entity_poly.pdbx_strand_id
1 'polypeptide(L)'
;WMSETFFQAHMPLLKETLAHVVQAQPWTYALVLFLISKLVNSQAAALTAIAPMGLALGVEPKLLIAFLPASYGYFVLPTYPSDLACIGFDRSGTTRIGKFIINHSFIIPGLIGVVTSCTLGFILTSILL
;
A
#
# COMPACT_ATOMS: atom_id res chain seq x y z
N TRP A 1 -7.69 -12.38 10.21
CA TRP A 1 -8.03 -13.82 10.12
C TRP A 1 -8.71 -14.15 8.78
N MET A 2 -9.95 -13.73 8.53
CA MET A 2 -10.60 -14.00 7.22
C MET A 2 -9.83 -13.42 6.03
N SER A 3 -9.37 -12.18 6.13
CA SER A 3 -8.55 -11.56 5.08
C SER A 3 -7.24 -12.30 4.84
N GLU A 4 -6.59 -12.76 5.88
CA GLU A 4 -5.33 -13.49 5.83
C GLU A 4 -5.50 -14.88 5.19
N THR A 5 -6.56 -15.60 5.58
CA THR A 5 -6.87 -16.91 5.01
C THR A 5 -7.24 -16.79 3.52
N PHE A 6 -8.03 -15.78 3.17
CA PHE A 6 -8.34 -15.46 1.77
C PHE A 6 -7.08 -15.16 0.97
N PHE A 7 -6.19 -14.35 1.56
CA PHE A 7 -4.92 -13.98 0.94
C PHE A 7 -4.01 -15.19 0.70
N GLN A 8 -3.83 -16.03 1.73
CA GLN A 8 -3.02 -17.24 1.61
C GLN A 8 -3.59 -18.20 0.56
N ALA A 9 -4.90 -18.37 0.50
CA ALA A 9 -5.55 -19.23 -0.49
C ALA A 9 -5.37 -18.74 -1.93
N HIS A 10 -5.32 -17.41 -2.14
CA HIS A 10 -5.18 -16.81 -3.48
C HIS A 10 -3.75 -16.37 -3.81
N MET A 11 -2.79 -16.56 -2.90
CA MET A 11 -1.39 -16.17 -3.11
C MET A 11 -0.76 -16.80 -4.37
N PRO A 12 -0.98 -18.08 -4.71
CA PRO A 12 -0.44 -18.64 -5.94
C PRO A 12 -0.93 -17.92 -7.20
N LEU A 13 -2.24 -17.64 -7.27
CA LEU A 13 -2.85 -16.92 -8.39
C LEU A 13 -2.35 -15.48 -8.49
N LEU A 14 -2.22 -14.81 -7.34
CA LEU A 14 -1.65 -13.46 -7.28
C LEU A 14 -0.20 -13.44 -7.74
N LYS A 15 0.61 -14.40 -7.34
CA LYS A 15 2.00 -14.53 -7.78
C LYS A 15 2.09 -14.68 -9.29
N GLU A 16 1.32 -15.57 -9.87
CA GLU A 16 1.32 -15.84 -11.31
C GLU A 16 0.90 -14.59 -12.11
N THR A 17 -0.21 -13.96 -11.70
CA THR A 17 -0.74 -12.78 -12.40
C THR A 17 0.18 -11.56 -12.26
N LEU A 18 0.76 -11.34 -11.09
CA LEU A 18 1.58 -10.16 -10.80
C LEU A 18 3.05 -10.33 -11.23
N ALA A 19 3.53 -11.58 -11.33
CA ALA A 19 4.91 -11.86 -11.68
C ALA A 19 5.32 -11.21 -13.01
N HIS A 20 4.53 -11.39 -14.05
CA HIS A 20 4.81 -10.82 -15.36
C HIS A 20 4.87 -9.29 -15.35
N VAL A 21 3.96 -8.65 -14.62
CA VAL A 21 3.87 -7.19 -14.54
C VAL A 21 5.04 -6.61 -13.75
N VAL A 22 5.36 -7.20 -12.60
CA VAL A 22 6.45 -6.75 -11.73
C VAL A 22 7.83 -7.00 -12.36
N GLN A 23 8.02 -8.12 -13.06
CA GLN A 23 9.27 -8.41 -13.79
C GLN A 23 9.49 -7.46 -14.96
N ALA A 24 8.43 -7.11 -15.69
CA ALA A 24 8.51 -6.18 -16.80
C ALA A 24 8.79 -4.74 -16.33
N GLN A 25 8.20 -4.33 -15.21
CA GLN A 25 8.32 -2.97 -14.67
C GLN A 25 8.37 -3.01 -13.14
N PRO A 26 9.54 -2.99 -12.53
CA PRO A 26 9.72 -3.14 -11.08
C PRO A 26 8.97 -2.12 -10.21
N TRP A 27 8.72 -0.91 -10.72
CA TRP A 27 7.94 0.11 -10.01
C TRP A 27 6.47 -0.31 -9.77
N THR A 28 5.95 -1.24 -10.57
CA THR A 28 4.59 -1.77 -10.40
C THR A 28 4.44 -2.52 -9.08
N TYR A 29 5.54 -2.97 -8.49
CA TYR A 29 5.56 -3.52 -7.14
C TYR A 29 4.97 -2.55 -6.11
N ALA A 30 5.23 -1.25 -6.26
CA ALA A 30 4.65 -0.23 -5.38
C ALA A 30 3.12 -0.19 -5.49
N LEU A 31 2.56 -0.31 -6.70
CA LEU A 31 1.11 -0.37 -6.90
C LEU A 31 0.51 -1.63 -6.29
N VAL A 32 1.16 -2.76 -6.48
CA VAL A 32 0.72 -4.05 -5.89
C VAL A 32 0.70 -3.93 -4.37
N LEU A 33 1.77 -3.44 -3.78
CA LEU A 33 1.87 -3.26 -2.33
C LEU A 33 0.81 -2.30 -1.79
N PHE A 34 0.56 -1.20 -2.52
CA PHE A 34 -0.47 -0.22 -2.19
C PHE A 34 -1.88 -0.82 -2.18
N LEU A 35 -2.24 -1.54 -3.25
CA LEU A 35 -3.56 -2.18 -3.36
C LEU A 35 -3.76 -3.27 -2.30
N ILE A 36 -2.73 -4.08 -2.09
CA ILE A 36 -2.79 -5.18 -1.12
C ILE A 36 -2.87 -4.65 0.31
N SER A 37 -2.12 -3.61 0.64
CA SER A 37 -2.21 -2.98 1.96
C SER A 37 -3.63 -2.51 2.28
N LYS A 38 -4.37 -2.06 1.25
CA LYS A 38 -5.77 -1.69 1.39
C LYS A 38 -6.68 -2.91 1.59
N LEU A 39 -6.47 -3.99 0.83
CA LEU A 39 -7.28 -5.21 0.95
C LEU A 39 -7.12 -5.86 2.33
N VAL A 40 -5.89 -5.94 2.81
CA VAL A 40 -5.57 -6.51 4.13
C VAL A 40 -5.88 -5.52 5.26
N ASN A 41 -5.98 -4.23 4.95
CA ASN A 41 -6.17 -3.15 5.91
C ASN A 41 -5.12 -3.15 7.04
N SER A 42 -3.90 -3.56 6.70
CA SER A 42 -2.76 -3.66 7.63
C SER A 42 -1.45 -3.53 6.87
N GLN A 43 -0.63 -2.56 7.25
CA GLN A 43 0.70 -2.36 6.69
C GLN A 43 1.61 -3.56 6.95
N ALA A 44 1.67 -4.02 8.20
CA ALA A 44 2.54 -5.12 8.58
C ALA A 44 2.18 -6.41 7.84
N ALA A 45 0.89 -6.75 7.77
CA ALA A 45 0.43 -7.93 7.06
C ALA A 45 0.69 -7.83 5.54
N ALA A 46 0.52 -6.65 4.94
CA ALA A 46 0.84 -6.44 3.54
C ALA A 46 2.34 -6.62 3.27
N LEU A 47 3.21 -6.05 4.11
CA LEU A 47 4.66 -6.17 3.97
C LEU A 47 5.13 -7.62 4.14
N THR A 48 4.66 -8.31 5.18
CA THR A 48 5.06 -9.70 5.42
C THR A 48 4.61 -10.66 4.32
N ALA A 49 3.50 -10.37 3.65
CA ALA A 49 3.02 -11.17 2.53
C ALA A 49 3.75 -10.85 1.22
N ILE A 50 3.99 -9.55 0.93
CA ILE A 50 4.40 -9.09 -0.40
C ILE A 50 5.92 -8.93 -0.52
N ALA A 51 6.66 -8.61 0.56
CA ALA A 51 8.10 -8.44 0.46
C ALA A 51 8.84 -9.73 0.07
N PRO A 52 8.54 -10.91 0.67
CA PRO A 52 9.13 -12.15 0.22
C PRO A 52 8.78 -12.51 -1.23
N MET A 53 7.57 -12.15 -1.68
CA MET A 53 7.16 -12.34 -3.06
C MET A 53 7.97 -11.45 -4.01
N GLY A 54 8.17 -10.18 -3.68
CA GLY A 54 9.00 -9.26 -4.46
C GLY A 54 10.42 -9.81 -4.66
N LEU A 55 11.04 -10.31 -3.59
CA LEU A 55 12.36 -10.96 -3.67
C LEU A 55 12.33 -12.21 -4.57
N ALA A 56 11.32 -13.05 -4.43
CA ALA A 56 11.18 -14.26 -5.24
C ALA A 56 10.93 -13.96 -6.74
N LEU A 57 10.39 -12.80 -7.06
CA LEU A 57 10.20 -12.30 -8.43
C LEU A 57 11.41 -11.58 -9.00
N GLY A 58 12.51 -11.46 -8.23
CA GLY A 58 13.74 -10.82 -8.65
C GLY A 58 13.73 -9.29 -8.57
N VAL A 59 12.81 -8.70 -7.80
CA VAL A 59 12.85 -7.26 -7.52
C VAL A 59 14.09 -6.96 -6.67
N GLU A 60 14.89 -6.00 -7.11
CA GLU A 60 16.09 -5.62 -6.36
C GLU A 60 15.76 -5.16 -4.94
N PRO A 61 16.51 -5.59 -3.91
CA PRO A 61 16.26 -5.21 -2.51
C PRO A 61 16.15 -3.71 -2.30
N LYS A 62 16.94 -2.91 -3.02
CA LYS A 62 16.88 -1.45 -2.96
C LYS A 62 15.52 -0.89 -3.37
N LEU A 63 14.88 -1.47 -4.38
CA LEU A 63 13.54 -1.07 -4.82
C LEU A 63 12.46 -1.50 -3.82
N LEU A 64 12.62 -2.67 -3.21
CA LEU A 64 11.72 -3.11 -2.15
C LEU A 64 11.74 -2.11 -0.98
N ILE A 65 12.93 -1.66 -0.58
CA ILE A 65 13.09 -0.65 0.49
C ILE A 65 12.51 0.70 0.03
N ALA A 66 12.82 1.15 -1.17
CA ALA A 66 12.33 2.40 -1.73
C ALA A 66 10.79 2.49 -1.74
N PHE A 67 10.12 1.38 -2.00
CA PHE A 67 8.68 1.32 -2.14
C PHE A 67 7.92 0.86 -0.87
N LEU A 68 8.61 0.66 0.26
CA LEU A 68 7.95 0.38 1.54
C LEU A 68 6.81 1.34 1.89
N PRO A 69 6.93 2.67 1.62
CA PRO A 69 5.84 3.61 1.91
C PRO A 69 4.54 3.31 1.16
N ALA A 70 4.57 2.58 0.04
CA ALA A 70 3.37 2.17 -0.67
C ALA A 70 2.46 1.25 0.17
N SER A 71 2.98 0.63 1.23
CA SER A 71 2.18 -0.17 2.17
C SER A 71 1.17 0.65 2.98
N TYR A 72 1.20 1.98 2.88
CA TYR A 72 0.24 2.89 3.53
C TYR A 72 -1.04 3.12 2.71
N GLY A 73 -1.39 2.27 1.76
CA GLY A 73 -2.60 2.40 0.94
C GLY A 73 -3.93 2.26 1.68
N TYR A 74 -3.93 1.89 2.95
CA TYR A 74 -5.15 1.62 3.72
C TYR A 74 -6.05 2.87 3.97
N PHE A 75 -5.51 4.09 3.85
CA PHE A 75 -6.30 5.32 3.97
C PHE A 75 -7.28 5.56 2.81
N VAL A 76 -7.13 4.88 1.66
CA VAL A 76 -7.97 5.09 0.46
C VAL A 76 -9.45 4.83 0.75
N LEU A 77 -9.74 3.81 1.55
CA LEU A 77 -11.08 3.61 2.11
C LEU A 77 -10.99 3.82 3.63
N PRO A 78 -11.79 4.70 4.24
CA PRO A 78 -11.69 5.01 5.66
C PRO A 78 -12.30 3.88 6.51
N THR A 79 -11.65 2.73 6.51
CA THR A 79 -12.04 1.54 7.27
C THR A 79 -11.09 1.23 8.41
N TYR A 80 -9.96 1.93 8.46
CA TYR A 80 -8.99 1.77 9.52
C TYR A 80 -9.48 2.46 10.81
N PRO A 81 -9.26 1.87 12.00
CA PRO A 81 -9.79 2.43 13.25
C PRO A 81 -9.40 3.88 13.52
N SER A 82 -8.16 4.29 13.18
CA SER A 82 -7.71 5.67 13.34
C SER A 82 -8.46 6.65 12.44
N ASP A 83 -8.79 6.25 11.20
CA ASP A 83 -9.51 7.08 10.25
C ASP A 83 -10.95 7.29 10.73
N LEU A 84 -11.59 6.22 11.20
CA LEU A 84 -12.92 6.27 11.76
C LEU A 84 -12.97 7.10 13.05
N ALA A 85 -11.93 6.99 13.90
CA ALA A 85 -11.80 7.80 15.10
C ALA A 85 -11.65 9.29 14.76
N CYS A 86 -10.79 9.63 13.79
CA CYS A 86 -10.64 11.02 13.33
C CYS A 86 -11.96 11.61 12.84
N ILE A 87 -12.72 10.84 12.06
CA ILE A 87 -14.05 11.26 11.58
C ILE A 87 -15.02 11.44 12.72
N GLY A 88 -15.05 10.47 13.66
CA GLY A 88 -15.99 10.47 14.78
C GLY A 88 -15.72 11.55 15.83
N PHE A 89 -14.46 11.96 16.00
CA PHE A 89 -14.05 12.96 16.99
C PHE A 89 -13.95 14.38 16.42
N ASP A 90 -14.03 14.54 15.10
CA ASP A 90 -13.95 15.86 14.47
C ASP A 90 -15.23 16.70 14.76
N ARG A 91 -15.07 17.65 15.67
CA ARG A 91 -16.11 18.63 16.01
C ARG A 91 -16.14 19.83 15.06
N SER A 92 -15.08 20.03 14.28
CA SER A 92 -14.97 21.15 13.33
C SER A 92 -15.74 20.91 12.04
N GLY A 93 -16.09 19.66 11.74
CA GLY A 93 -16.72 19.26 10.48
C GLY A 93 -15.80 19.39 9.26
N THR A 94 -14.49 19.49 9.47
CA THR A 94 -13.51 19.60 8.39
C THR A 94 -13.14 18.23 7.80
N THR A 95 -13.29 17.17 8.58
CA THR A 95 -13.10 15.80 8.10
C THR A 95 -14.37 15.35 7.39
N ARG A 96 -14.30 15.24 6.08
CA ARG A 96 -15.46 14.89 5.25
C ARG A 96 -15.28 13.50 4.65
N ILE A 97 -16.37 12.72 4.72
CA ILE A 97 -16.62 11.62 3.81
C ILE A 97 -17.57 12.17 2.75
N GLY A 98 -17.15 12.16 1.48
CA GLY A 98 -17.97 12.67 0.39
C GLY A 98 -19.16 11.75 0.09
N LYS A 99 -19.85 12.04 -1.01
CA LYS A 99 -21.01 11.27 -1.48
C LYS A 99 -20.69 9.77 -1.67
N PHE A 100 -19.45 9.47 -1.99
CA PHE A 100 -18.89 8.11 -2.07
C PHE A 100 -17.76 7.99 -1.06
N ILE A 101 -17.57 6.80 -0.48
CA ILE A 101 -16.54 6.49 0.51
C ILE A 101 -15.14 6.89 0.03
N ILE A 102 -14.87 6.84 -1.26
CA ILE A 102 -13.58 7.17 -1.87
C ILE A 102 -13.29 8.68 -1.86
N ASN A 103 -14.30 9.53 -1.76
CA ASN A 103 -14.12 10.98 -1.78
C ASN A 103 -14.13 11.55 -0.35
N HIS A 104 -13.00 11.45 0.34
CA HIS A 104 -12.85 11.96 1.70
C HIS A 104 -11.55 12.79 1.86
N SER A 105 -11.42 13.49 2.98
CA SER A 105 -10.35 14.47 3.25
C SER A 105 -8.94 13.88 3.23
N PHE A 106 -8.78 12.58 3.48
CA PHE A 106 -7.46 11.93 3.60
C PHE A 106 -6.86 11.50 2.25
N ILE A 107 -7.64 11.43 1.17
CA ILE A 107 -7.17 10.88 -0.11
C ILE A 107 -6.02 11.71 -0.67
N ILE A 108 -6.20 13.00 -0.83
CA ILE A 108 -5.17 13.86 -1.46
C ILE A 108 -3.90 13.92 -0.60
N PRO A 109 -3.97 14.26 0.70
CA PRO A 109 -2.77 14.25 1.55
C PRO A 109 -2.09 12.89 1.62
N GLY A 110 -2.85 11.81 1.71
CA GLY A 110 -2.32 10.46 1.76
C GLY A 110 -1.61 10.06 0.47
N LEU A 111 -2.19 10.33 -0.70
CA LEU A 111 -1.55 10.07 -1.98
C LEU A 111 -0.27 10.89 -2.16
N ILE A 112 -0.30 12.18 -1.83
CA ILE A 112 0.89 13.03 -1.88
C ILE A 112 1.98 12.45 -0.95
N GLY A 113 1.62 12.08 0.27
CA GLY A 113 2.55 11.49 1.23
C GLY A 113 3.19 10.21 0.72
N VAL A 114 2.40 9.26 0.21
CA VAL A 114 2.90 7.99 -0.31
C VAL A 114 3.78 8.20 -1.55
N VAL A 115 3.33 8.99 -2.53
CA VAL A 115 4.09 9.27 -3.76
C VAL A 115 5.41 9.97 -3.44
N THR A 116 5.38 11.00 -2.59
CA THR A 116 6.59 11.73 -2.19
C THR A 116 7.56 10.79 -1.45
N SER A 117 7.07 10.00 -0.51
CA SER A 117 7.91 9.07 0.25
C SER A 117 8.52 7.98 -0.63
N CYS A 118 7.78 7.40 -1.57
CA CYS A 118 8.33 6.44 -2.53
C CYS A 118 9.36 7.08 -3.46
N THR A 119 9.12 8.31 -3.92
CA THR A 119 10.07 9.04 -4.78
C THR A 119 11.36 9.35 -4.03
N LEU A 120 11.26 9.87 -2.81
CA LEU A 120 12.43 10.12 -1.96
C LEU A 120 13.15 8.82 -1.61
N GLY A 121 12.41 7.76 -1.28
CA GLY A 121 12.97 6.44 -1.04
C GLY A 121 13.76 5.92 -2.25
N PHE A 122 13.23 6.06 -3.44
CA PHE A 122 13.91 5.68 -4.68
C PHE A 122 15.19 6.50 -4.91
N ILE A 123 15.14 7.82 -4.73
CA ILE A 123 16.32 8.69 -4.87
C ILE A 123 17.39 8.30 -3.84
N LEU A 124 17.01 8.17 -2.58
CA LEU A 124 17.95 7.84 -1.50
C LEU A 124 18.58 6.46 -1.71
N THR A 125 17.82 5.44 -2.05
CA THR A 125 18.37 4.10 -2.30
C THR A 125 19.26 4.07 -3.55
N SER A 126 19.00 4.91 -4.55
CA SER A 126 19.85 5.04 -5.74
C SER A 126 21.19 5.74 -5.47
N ILE A 127 21.26 6.54 -4.41
CA ILE A 127 22.50 7.24 -4.02
C ILE A 127 23.32 6.42 -3.01
N LEU A 128 22.64 5.73 -2.09
CA LEU A 128 23.26 5.09 -0.95
C LEU A 128 23.55 3.59 -1.15
N LEU A 129 22.84 2.93 -2.05
CA LEU A 129 22.94 1.51 -2.36
C LEU A 129 23.19 1.26 -3.85
#